data_29e75a77e76db7e851692c759ad917e3
#
_entry.id   29e75a77e76db7e851692c759ad917e3
#
_cell.length_a   1.000
_cell.length_b   1.000
_cell.length_c   1.000
_cell.angle_alpha   90.00
_cell.angle_beta   90.00
_cell.angle_gamma   90.00
#
_symmetry.space_group_name_H-M   'P 1'
#
loop_
_entity.id
_entity.type
_entity.pdbx_description
1 polymer ?
#
loop_
_entity_poly.entity_id
_entity_poly.type
_entity_poly.pdbx_seq_one_letter_code
_entity_poly.pdbx_strand_id
1 'polypeptide(L)'
;TASGLMGQDACQHFDNLSVQVVFEAPPETSAKDTQFLAKAVVAEQVDLLVFVGGDGTARDIYTAIGSEQTVLGLPAGVKMHSAVFAVTPKAVASVIDSMINRQLVAARTAEVRDIDEEAFSKGQVKTRYFGEMQIPDDQLLVQAVKCSGLLDDEIMLDELCAYLTETIEKDTLYILGSGGTLKHFKVSLGIVQPTLL
;
A
#
# COMPACT_ATOMS: atom_id res chain seq x y z
N THR A 1 -9.97 15.05 9.74
CA THR A 1 -10.31 14.39 8.47
C THR A 1 -10.73 15.41 7.42
N ALA A 2 -10.94 14.99 6.15
CA ALA A 2 -11.63 15.77 5.13
C ALA A 2 -13.13 15.57 5.17
N SER A 3 -13.89 16.49 4.55
CA SER A 3 -15.34 16.37 4.38
C SER A 3 -15.74 15.21 3.44
N GLY A 4 -16.97 14.73 3.58
CA GLY A 4 -17.60 13.75 2.70
C GLY A 4 -16.83 12.43 2.59
N LEU A 5 -16.75 11.91 1.35
CA LEU A 5 -16.15 10.60 1.03
C LEU A 5 -14.64 10.50 1.32
N MET A 6 -13.92 11.62 1.50
CA MET A 6 -12.50 11.61 1.88
C MET A 6 -12.25 11.38 3.38
N GLY A 7 -13.24 10.92 4.14
CA GLY A 7 -13.06 10.44 5.50
C GLY A 7 -14.21 10.74 6.47
N GLN A 8 -14.88 11.89 6.37
CA GLN A 8 -15.97 12.27 7.28
C GLN A 8 -17.11 11.24 7.29
N ASP A 9 -17.55 10.83 6.11
CA ASP A 9 -18.68 9.90 5.97
C ASP A 9 -18.40 8.54 6.59
N ALA A 10 -17.14 8.08 6.54
CA ALA A 10 -16.73 6.84 7.18
C ALA A 10 -16.81 6.91 8.72
N CYS A 11 -16.68 8.09 9.29
CA CYS A 11 -16.71 8.31 10.74
C CYS A 11 -18.12 8.52 11.32
N GLN A 12 -19.12 8.84 10.48
CA GLN A 12 -20.48 9.17 10.91
C GLN A 12 -21.22 8.04 11.64
N HIS A 13 -20.78 6.81 11.47
CA HIS A 13 -21.42 5.62 12.07
C HIS A 13 -20.89 5.28 13.47
N PHE A 14 -20.01 6.10 14.02
CA PHE A 14 -19.35 5.84 15.30
C PHE A 14 -19.62 6.98 16.29
N ASP A 15 -20.56 6.77 17.21
CA ASP A 15 -20.98 7.78 18.22
C ASP A 15 -19.87 8.18 19.21
N ASN A 16 -18.85 7.34 19.34
CA ASN A 16 -17.74 7.56 20.29
C ASN A 16 -16.51 8.26 19.65
N LEU A 17 -16.59 8.67 18.40
CA LEU A 17 -15.54 9.41 17.73
C LEU A 17 -15.81 10.91 17.73
N SER A 18 -14.82 11.71 18.17
CA SER A 18 -14.83 13.15 17.94
C SER A 18 -14.20 13.42 16.55
N VAL A 19 -14.99 13.93 15.63
CA VAL A 19 -14.58 14.15 14.24
C VAL A 19 -14.45 15.64 13.97
N GLN A 20 -13.25 16.07 13.56
CA GLN A 20 -12.97 17.44 13.10
C GLN A 20 -12.68 17.40 11.59
N VAL A 21 -13.40 18.19 10.81
CA VAL A 21 -13.13 18.40 9.38
C VAL A 21 -12.15 19.55 9.25
N VAL A 22 -10.97 19.28 8.69
CA VAL A 22 -9.89 20.26 8.50
C VAL A 22 -9.67 20.62 7.03
N PHE A 23 -10.39 19.97 6.11
CA PHE A 23 -10.31 20.21 4.68
C PHE A 23 -11.67 19.91 4.03
N GLU A 24 -12.18 20.88 3.29
CA GLU A 24 -13.38 20.70 2.46
C GLU A 24 -12.99 20.10 1.11
N ALA A 25 -13.33 18.83 0.93
CA ALA A 25 -13.01 18.10 -0.30
C ALA A 25 -13.93 18.52 -1.45
N PRO A 26 -13.40 18.74 -2.66
CA PRO A 26 -14.23 18.98 -3.84
C PRO A 26 -14.96 17.68 -4.25
N PRO A 27 -16.04 17.78 -5.05
CA PRO A 27 -16.78 16.62 -5.54
C PRO A 27 -15.91 15.62 -6.33
N GLU A 28 -14.95 16.13 -7.10
CA GLU A 28 -13.94 15.35 -7.80
C GLU A 28 -12.57 15.65 -7.18
N THR A 29 -11.97 14.62 -6.57
CA THR A 29 -10.69 14.75 -5.86
C THR A 29 -9.51 14.37 -6.74
N SER A 30 -8.36 14.92 -6.45
CA SER A 30 -7.08 14.71 -7.13
C SER A 30 -5.94 14.48 -6.15
N ALA A 31 -4.76 14.15 -6.65
CA ALA A 31 -3.53 14.06 -5.86
C ALA A 31 -3.23 15.34 -5.07
N LYS A 32 -3.58 16.52 -5.63
CA LYS A 32 -3.39 17.80 -4.93
C LYS A 32 -4.25 17.92 -3.67
N ASP A 33 -5.46 17.39 -3.72
CA ASP A 33 -6.38 17.43 -2.57
C ASP A 33 -5.86 16.51 -1.45
N THR A 34 -5.29 15.35 -1.79
CA THR A 34 -4.57 14.50 -0.84
C THR A 34 -3.40 15.23 -0.18
N GLN A 35 -2.61 15.96 -0.98
CA GLN A 35 -1.48 16.74 -0.47
C GLN A 35 -1.93 17.90 0.43
N PHE A 36 -2.99 18.61 0.07
CA PHE A 36 -3.57 19.68 0.91
C PHE A 36 -4.12 19.14 2.22
N LEU A 37 -4.86 18.03 2.16
CA LEU A 37 -5.39 17.36 3.35
C LEU A 37 -4.26 16.90 4.27
N ALA A 38 -3.22 16.27 3.75
CA ALA A 38 -2.09 15.81 4.55
C ALA A 38 -1.44 16.96 5.33
N LYS A 39 -1.22 18.11 4.67
CA LYS A 39 -0.69 19.32 5.33
C LYS A 39 -1.63 19.86 6.39
N ALA A 40 -2.94 19.90 6.10
CA ALA A 40 -3.93 20.39 7.06
C ALA A 40 -4.00 19.49 8.30
N VAL A 41 -3.96 18.17 8.12
CA VAL A 41 -3.96 17.21 9.23
C VAL A 41 -2.70 17.35 10.09
N VAL A 42 -1.52 17.50 9.49
CA VAL A 42 -0.26 17.69 10.22
C VAL A 42 -0.23 19.00 11.00
N ALA A 43 -0.86 20.06 10.47
CA ALA A 43 -0.99 21.34 11.18
C ALA A 43 -1.78 21.22 12.50
N GLU A 44 -2.65 20.20 12.64
CA GLU A 44 -3.36 19.89 13.89
C GLU A 44 -2.50 19.09 14.89
N GLN A 45 -1.21 18.87 14.61
CA GLN A 45 -0.26 18.18 15.50
C GLN A 45 -0.71 16.77 15.90
N VAL A 46 -1.21 16.00 14.94
CA VAL A 46 -1.70 14.62 15.17
C VAL A 46 -0.55 13.65 15.47
N ASP A 47 -0.78 12.69 16.36
CA ASP A 47 0.18 11.64 16.70
C ASP A 47 0.38 10.64 15.54
N LEU A 48 -0.66 10.40 14.75
CA LEU A 48 -0.65 9.47 13.64
C LEU A 48 -1.53 9.97 12.50
N LEU A 49 -0.98 10.01 11.29
CA LEU A 49 -1.74 10.24 10.06
C LEU A 49 -2.08 8.88 9.43
N VAL A 50 -3.35 8.49 9.46
CA VAL A 50 -3.85 7.29 8.77
C VAL A 50 -4.40 7.66 7.41
N PHE A 51 -4.02 6.94 6.37
CA PHE A 51 -4.51 7.14 5.02
C PHE A 51 -4.92 5.84 4.34
N VAL A 52 -5.83 5.92 3.39
CA VAL A 52 -6.32 4.79 2.58
C VAL A 52 -5.83 4.97 1.15
N GLY A 53 -5.14 3.98 0.59
CA GLY A 53 -4.65 4.08 -0.79
C GLY A 53 -3.59 3.06 -1.15
N GLY A 54 -2.84 3.37 -2.18
CA GLY A 54 -1.69 2.62 -2.69
C GLY A 54 -0.41 3.47 -2.72
N ASP A 55 0.60 2.99 -3.45
CA ASP A 55 1.93 3.64 -3.54
C ASP A 55 1.86 5.09 -4.02
N GLY A 56 1.00 5.40 -5.00
CA GLY A 56 0.79 6.77 -5.46
C GLY A 56 0.29 7.70 -4.36
N THR A 57 -0.63 7.23 -3.49
CA THR A 57 -1.11 8.01 -2.34
C THR A 57 0.01 8.21 -1.32
N ALA A 58 0.80 7.19 -1.03
CA ALA A 58 1.95 7.30 -0.13
C ALA A 58 2.98 8.32 -0.64
N ARG A 59 3.28 8.30 -1.95
CA ARG A 59 4.15 9.27 -2.62
C ARG A 59 3.61 10.70 -2.50
N ASP A 60 2.31 10.89 -2.72
CA ASP A 60 1.69 12.21 -2.67
C ASP A 60 1.72 12.78 -1.24
N ILE A 61 1.48 11.94 -0.23
CA ILE A 61 1.61 12.31 1.18
C ILE A 61 3.07 12.66 1.50
N TYR A 62 4.03 11.81 1.14
CA TYR A 62 5.45 12.10 1.33
C TYR A 62 5.85 13.43 0.69
N THR A 63 5.40 13.69 -0.53
CA THR A 63 5.67 14.95 -1.25
C THR A 63 5.13 16.16 -0.50
N ALA A 64 4.01 15.99 0.21
CA ALA A 64 3.35 17.08 0.93
C ALA A 64 3.97 17.40 2.29
N ILE A 65 4.33 16.36 3.07
CA ILE A 65 4.69 16.50 4.49
C ILE A 65 6.09 16.00 4.84
N GLY A 66 6.83 15.39 3.90
CA GLY A 66 8.18 14.85 4.16
C GLY A 66 8.18 13.64 5.09
N SER A 67 9.23 13.55 5.93
CA SER A 67 9.55 12.36 6.74
C SER A 67 9.21 12.46 8.22
N GLU A 68 8.82 13.63 8.72
CA GLU A 68 8.73 13.92 10.16
C GLU A 68 7.48 13.29 10.81
N GLN A 69 6.36 13.29 10.11
CA GLN A 69 5.08 12.80 10.61
C GLN A 69 5.02 11.27 10.60
N THR A 70 4.58 10.67 11.71
CA THR A 70 4.24 9.25 11.74
C THR A 70 2.98 8.99 10.94
N VAL A 71 3.06 8.05 9.98
CA VAL A 71 1.97 7.70 9.09
C VAL A 71 1.68 6.20 9.15
N LEU A 72 0.46 5.80 8.77
CA LEU A 72 0.09 4.40 8.58
C LEU A 72 -0.89 4.28 7.41
N GLY A 73 -0.49 3.55 6.38
CA GLY A 73 -1.34 3.28 5.24
C GLY A 73 -2.26 2.08 5.47
N LEU A 74 -3.56 2.28 5.23
CA LEU A 74 -4.52 1.19 5.05
C LEU A 74 -4.47 0.74 3.59
N PRO A 75 -4.10 -0.52 3.32
CA PRO A 75 -3.88 -0.99 1.97
C PRO A 75 -5.20 -1.06 1.18
N ALA A 76 -5.29 -0.31 0.10
CA ALA A 76 -6.43 -0.30 -0.83
C ALA A 76 -6.00 -0.40 -2.30
N GLY A 77 -4.79 -0.89 -2.54
CA GLY A 77 -4.23 -1.11 -3.87
C GLY A 77 -3.77 -2.55 -4.07
N VAL A 78 -3.32 -2.84 -5.28
CA VAL A 78 -2.67 -4.10 -5.65
C VAL A 78 -1.18 -3.84 -5.89
N LYS A 79 -0.32 -4.82 -5.58
CA LYS A 79 1.14 -4.72 -5.81
C LYS A 79 1.77 -3.49 -5.17
N MET A 80 1.53 -3.26 -3.89
CA MET A 80 2.14 -2.18 -3.16
C MET A 80 3.60 -2.50 -2.83
N HIS A 81 4.46 -1.51 -3.03
CA HIS A 81 5.91 -1.60 -2.87
C HIS A 81 6.43 -0.75 -1.71
N SER A 82 5.66 0.23 -1.27
CA SER A 82 5.99 1.05 -0.10
C SER A 82 5.81 0.26 1.19
N ALA A 83 6.74 0.45 2.13
CA ALA A 83 6.71 -0.20 3.44
C ALA A 83 5.88 0.56 4.49
N VAL A 84 5.13 1.58 4.10
CA VAL A 84 4.31 2.42 4.99
C VAL A 84 2.91 1.87 5.24
N PHE A 85 2.59 0.70 4.69
CA PHE A 85 1.27 0.09 4.82
C PHE A 85 1.23 -0.98 5.89
N ALA A 86 0.10 -1.10 6.57
CA ALA A 86 -0.20 -2.29 7.34
C ALA A 86 -0.42 -3.50 6.43
N VAL A 87 -0.23 -4.71 6.94
CA VAL A 87 -0.41 -5.95 6.15
C VAL A 87 -1.86 -6.18 5.75
N THR A 88 -2.81 -5.72 6.56
CA THR A 88 -4.26 -5.83 6.30
C THR A 88 -5.00 -4.64 6.92
N PRO A 89 -6.25 -4.34 6.50
CA PRO A 89 -7.09 -3.35 7.19
C PRO A 89 -7.29 -3.64 8.68
N LYS A 90 -7.39 -4.91 9.07
CA LYS A 90 -7.51 -5.30 10.48
C LYS A 90 -6.24 -4.97 11.28
N ALA A 91 -5.07 -5.09 10.65
CA ALA A 91 -3.80 -4.73 11.27
C ALA A 91 -3.72 -3.22 11.58
N VAL A 92 -4.29 -2.35 10.73
CA VAL A 92 -4.40 -0.90 11.01
C VAL A 92 -5.15 -0.66 12.33
N ALA A 93 -6.30 -1.30 12.50
CA ALA A 93 -7.09 -1.16 13.74
C ALA A 93 -6.30 -1.63 14.97
N SER A 94 -5.57 -2.76 14.86
CA SER A 94 -4.74 -3.27 15.97
C SER A 94 -3.59 -2.34 16.31
N VAL A 95 -2.91 -1.75 15.32
CA VAL A 95 -1.84 -0.75 15.54
C VAL A 95 -2.40 0.49 16.23
N ILE A 96 -3.53 1.02 15.76
CA ILE A 96 -4.19 2.20 16.38
C ILE A 96 -4.57 1.89 17.82
N ASP A 97 -5.18 0.74 18.09
CA ASP A 97 -5.56 0.32 19.45
C ASP A 97 -4.34 0.25 20.38
N SER A 98 -3.24 -0.35 19.89
CA SER A 98 -1.98 -0.43 20.62
C SER A 98 -1.38 0.94 20.93
N MET A 99 -1.49 1.89 20.01
CA MET A 99 -1.02 3.28 20.22
C MET A 99 -1.89 4.00 21.25
N ILE A 100 -3.22 3.91 21.15
CA ILE A 100 -4.17 4.51 22.10
C ILE A 100 -3.92 3.98 23.51
N ASN A 101 -3.67 2.68 23.64
CA ASN A 101 -3.40 2.03 24.93
C ASN A 101 -1.94 2.19 25.38
N ARG A 102 -1.12 2.97 24.67
CA ARG A 102 0.31 3.20 24.96
C ARG A 102 1.16 1.92 25.02
N GLN A 103 0.74 0.88 24.32
CA GLN A 103 1.49 -0.39 24.18
C GLN A 103 2.50 -0.32 23.04
N LEU A 104 2.26 0.57 22.05
CA LEU A 104 3.11 0.83 20.92
C LEU A 104 3.42 2.33 20.86
N VAL A 105 4.66 2.70 21.14
CA VAL A 105 5.12 4.10 21.17
C VAL A 105 6.37 4.33 20.31
N ALA A 106 7.01 3.25 19.86
CA ALA A 106 8.16 3.35 18.99
C ALA A 106 7.74 3.60 17.54
N ALA A 107 8.56 4.35 16.84
CA ALA A 107 8.44 4.55 15.40
C ALA A 107 9.73 4.10 14.71
N ARG A 108 9.62 3.64 13.47
CA ARG A 108 10.74 3.33 12.59
C ARG A 108 10.56 3.96 11.23
N THR A 109 11.64 4.10 10.51
CA THR A 109 11.63 4.60 9.14
C THR A 109 11.18 3.51 8.16
N ALA A 110 10.38 3.89 7.17
CA ALA A 110 9.89 3.01 6.12
C ALA A 110 9.94 3.68 4.76
N GLU A 111 10.36 2.93 3.75
CA GLU A 111 10.52 3.43 2.39
C GLU A 111 9.18 3.69 1.70
N VAL A 112 9.13 4.79 0.97
CA VAL A 112 8.08 5.13 0.00
C VAL A 112 8.60 4.81 -1.38
N ARG A 113 7.92 3.89 -2.05
CA ARG A 113 8.23 3.45 -3.43
C ARG A 113 6.98 3.54 -4.29
N ASP A 114 7.18 3.77 -5.58
CA ASP A 114 6.09 3.71 -6.55
C ASP A 114 6.61 3.10 -7.85
N ILE A 115 5.69 2.64 -8.69
CA ILE A 115 6.05 2.05 -9.98
C ILE A 115 6.69 3.13 -10.87
N ASP A 116 7.77 2.77 -11.52
CA ASP A 116 8.34 3.55 -12.62
C ASP A 116 7.43 3.37 -13.85
N GLU A 117 6.57 4.36 -14.10
CA GLU A 117 5.59 4.33 -15.20
C GLU A 117 6.27 4.18 -16.58
N GLU A 118 7.49 4.75 -16.74
CA GLU A 118 8.24 4.63 -17.99
C GLU A 118 8.76 3.21 -18.20
N ALA A 119 9.29 2.57 -17.17
CA ALA A 119 9.69 1.17 -17.22
C ALA A 119 8.48 0.25 -17.39
N PHE A 120 7.37 0.56 -16.73
CA PHE A 120 6.12 -0.21 -16.82
C PHE A 120 5.52 -0.18 -18.22
N SER A 121 5.53 0.97 -18.91
CA SER A 121 5.08 1.09 -20.31
C SER A 121 5.89 0.24 -21.27
N LYS A 122 7.15 -0.08 -20.90
CA LYS A 122 8.06 -0.98 -21.64
C LYS A 122 7.94 -2.45 -21.20
N GLY A 123 6.94 -2.80 -20.39
CA GLY A 123 6.70 -4.15 -19.85
C GLY A 123 7.66 -4.59 -18.74
N GLN A 124 8.41 -3.64 -18.14
CA GLN A 124 9.30 -3.90 -17.01
C GLN A 124 8.68 -3.37 -15.71
N VAL A 125 8.52 -4.24 -14.71
CA VAL A 125 8.10 -3.81 -13.37
C VAL A 125 9.34 -3.36 -12.60
N LYS A 126 9.56 -2.05 -12.55
CA LYS A 126 10.60 -1.42 -11.73
C LYS A 126 9.95 -0.47 -10.76
N THR A 127 10.47 -0.41 -9.54
CA THR A 127 10.04 0.56 -8.53
C THR A 127 11.08 1.66 -8.40
N ARG A 128 10.59 2.88 -8.21
CA ARG A 128 11.42 4.04 -7.92
C ARG A 128 11.29 4.37 -6.44
N TYR A 129 12.40 4.62 -5.79
CA TYR A 129 12.46 5.14 -4.43
C TYR A 129 12.15 6.64 -4.44
N PHE A 130 11.25 7.08 -3.57
CA PHE A 130 10.86 8.49 -3.41
C PHE A 130 11.37 9.10 -2.11
N GLY A 131 11.47 8.32 -1.04
CA GLY A 131 11.94 8.76 0.26
C GLY A 131 11.51 7.83 1.38
N GLU A 132 11.49 8.35 2.61
CA GLU A 132 11.16 7.60 3.81
C GLU A 132 10.19 8.38 4.68
N MET A 133 9.29 7.70 5.37
CA MET A 133 8.39 8.26 6.38
C MET A 133 8.48 7.46 7.68
N GLN A 134 8.12 8.10 8.80
CA GLN A 134 7.99 7.40 10.08
C GLN A 134 6.72 6.57 10.09
N ILE A 135 6.80 5.34 10.60
CA ILE A 135 5.66 4.45 10.81
C ILE A 135 5.71 3.85 12.21
N PRO A 136 4.58 3.42 12.79
CA PRO A 136 4.59 2.66 14.05
C PRO A 136 5.44 1.39 13.90
N ASP A 137 6.30 1.12 14.88
CA ASP A 137 7.21 -0.05 14.85
C ASP A 137 6.51 -1.31 15.36
N ASP A 138 5.64 -1.86 14.54
CA ASP A 138 5.03 -3.16 14.74
C ASP A 138 5.41 -4.10 13.57
N GLN A 139 6.42 -4.94 13.82
CA GLN A 139 7.00 -5.81 12.79
C GLN A 139 6.04 -6.89 12.27
N LEU A 140 5.00 -7.22 13.03
CA LEU A 140 4.02 -8.25 12.64
C LEU A 140 2.87 -7.66 11.83
N LEU A 141 2.53 -6.41 12.07
CA LEU A 141 1.33 -5.78 11.53
C LEU A 141 1.61 -4.77 10.40
N VAL A 142 2.86 -4.33 10.26
CA VAL A 142 3.27 -3.38 9.22
C VAL A 142 4.20 -4.06 8.22
N GLN A 143 4.02 -3.76 6.93
CA GLN A 143 4.79 -4.39 5.85
C GLN A 143 6.29 -4.10 6.01
N ALA A 144 7.11 -5.13 5.83
CA ALA A 144 8.53 -4.95 5.60
C ALA A 144 8.79 -4.62 4.12
N VAL A 145 9.87 -3.89 3.84
CA VAL A 145 10.37 -3.78 2.46
C VAL A 145 10.67 -5.18 1.96
N LYS A 146 10.06 -5.58 0.85
CA LYS A 146 10.49 -6.79 0.16
C LYS A 146 11.88 -6.52 -0.40
N CYS A 147 12.91 -6.96 0.32
CA CYS A 147 14.25 -7.07 -0.24
C CYS A 147 14.18 -8.18 -1.30
N SER A 148 14.02 -7.79 -2.56
CA SER A 148 14.12 -8.72 -3.67
C SER A 148 15.59 -9.10 -3.84
N GLY A 149 15.97 -10.22 -3.27
CA GLY A 149 17.12 -10.99 -3.74
C GLY A 149 16.73 -11.58 -5.10
N LEU A 150 17.04 -10.88 -6.19
CA LEU A 150 16.58 -11.19 -7.54
C LEU A 150 16.83 -12.64 -7.99
N LEU A 151 17.86 -13.29 -7.49
CA LEU A 151 18.21 -14.68 -7.85
C LEU A 151 17.41 -15.72 -7.07
N ASP A 152 17.16 -15.51 -5.79
CA ASP A 152 16.37 -16.45 -4.99
C ASP A 152 14.87 -16.39 -5.37
N ASP A 153 14.37 -15.21 -5.73
CA ASP A 153 12.98 -15.01 -6.14
C ASP A 153 12.66 -15.70 -7.48
N GLU A 154 13.59 -15.72 -8.45
CA GLU A 154 13.39 -16.41 -9.75
C GLU A 154 13.38 -17.93 -9.57
N ILE A 155 14.30 -18.49 -8.78
CA ILE A 155 14.33 -19.93 -8.48
C ILE A 155 13.06 -20.37 -7.78
N MET A 156 12.62 -19.62 -6.76
CA MET A 156 11.37 -19.90 -6.05
C MET A 156 10.14 -19.80 -6.96
N LEU A 157 10.14 -18.87 -7.92
CA LEU A 157 9.07 -18.74 -8.90
C LEU A 157 9.04 -19.93 -9.87
N ASP A 158 10.20 -20.39 -10.32
CA ASP A 158 10.31 -21.56 -11.20
C ASP A 158 9.83 -22.83 -10.48
N GLU A 159 10.23 -23.05 -9.23
CA GLU A 159 9.76 -24.17 -8.41
C GLU A 159 8.25 -24.11 -8.17
N LEU A 160 7.71 -22.94 -7.85
CA LEU A 160 6.27 -22.73 -7.69
C LEU A 160 5.52 -23.01 -8.99
N CYS A 161 6.02 -22.54 -10.13
CA CYS A 161 5.41 -22.77 -11.43
C CYS A 161 5.43 -24.28 -11.81
N ALA A 162 6.52 -24.97 -11.53
CA ALA A 162 6.62 -26.42 -11.74
C ALA A 162 5.57 -27.16 -10.91
N TYR A 163 5.48 -26.87 -9.60
CA TYR A 163 4.48 -27.45 -8.72
C TYR A 163 3.04 -27.19 -9.19
N LEU A 164 2.72 -25.94 -9.54
CA LEU A 164 1.40 -25.55 -10.02
C LEU A 164 1.06 -26.27 -11.34
N THR A 165 2.03 -26.43 -12.24
CA THR A 165 1.83 -27.14 -13.51
C THR A 165 1.49 -28.63 -13.30
N GLU A 166 2.11 -29.25 -12.32
CA GLU A 166 1.82 -30.66 -11.95
C GLU A 166 0.44 -30.81 -11.29
N THR A 167 -0.07 -29.76 -10.64
CA THR A 167 -1.37 -29.78 -9.94
C THR A 167 -2.55 -29.40 -10.84
N ILE A 168 -2.31 -28.98 -12.10
CA ILE A 168 -3.39 -28.69 -13.05
C ILE A 168 -4.14 -29.97 -13.43
N GLU A 169 -5.44 -29.95 -13.15
CA GLU A 169 -6.35 -31.04 -13.51
C GLU A 169 -6.89 -30.86 -14.92
N LYS A 170 -7.01 -31.97 -15.66
CA LYS A 170 -7.66 -31.98 -16.97
C LYS A 170 -9.16 -31.68 -16.82
N ASP A 171 -9.71 -31.03 -17.83
CA ASP A 171 -11.13 -30.66 -17.91
C ASP A 171 -11.61 -29.68 -16.81
N THR A 172 -10.67 -28.97 -16.17
CA THR A 172 -10.96 -27.93 -15.18
C THR A 172 -10.66 -26.56 -15.77
N LEU A 173 -11.58 -25.59 -15.61
CA LEU A 173 -11.38 -24.21 -16.02
C LEU A 173 -10.60 -23.45 -14.95
N TYR A 174 -9.41 -22.96 -15.30
CA TYR A 174 -8.60 -22.09 -14.47
C TYR A 174 -8.67 -20.64 -14.95
N ILE A 175 -8.98 -19.72 -14.05
CA ILE A 175 -8.99 -18.27 -14.34
C ILE A 175 -7.72 -17.67 -13.76
N LEU A 176 -6.79 -17.30 -14.64
CA LEU A 176 -5.51 -16.69 -14.27
C LEU A 176 -5.60 -15.16 -14.35
N GLY A 177 -5.55 -14.49 -13.19
CA GLY A 177 -5.58 -13.04 -13.09
C GLY A 177 -4.33 -12.34 -13.64
N SER A 178 -4.23 -11.05 -13.38
CA SER A 178 -3.06 -10.23 -13.68
C SER A 178 -1.98 -10.40 -12.59
N GLY A 179 -0.73 -10.03 -12.90
CA GLY A 179 0.37 -9.98 -11.92
C GLY A 179 1.65 -10.63 -12.43
N GLY A 180 2.80 -10.17 -11.90
CA GLY A 180 4.12 -10.64 -12.31
C GLY A 180 4.31 -12.15 -12.11
N THR A 181 3.94 -12.69 -10.97
CA THR A 181 3.98 -14.14 -10.66
C THR A 181 3.09 -14.93 -11.62
N LEU A 182 1.86 -14.48 -11.86
CA LEU A 182 0.96 -15.15 -12.80
C LEU A 182 1.38 -14.97 -14.26
N LYS A 183 2.05 -13.87 -14.61
CA LYS A 183 2.69 -13.74 -15.92
C LYS A 183 3.77 -14.81 -16.10
N HIS A 184 4.63 -15.01 -15.10
CA HIS A 184 5.68 -16.04 -15.15
C HIS A 184 5.05 -17.44 -15.29
N PHE A 185 4.02 -17.75 -14.53
CA PHE A 185 3.27 -18.99 -14.63
C PHE A 185 2.60 -19.18 -16.00
N LYS A 186 2.00 -18.13 -16.58
CA LYS A 186 1.45 -18.18 -17.96
C LYS A 186 2.53 -18.51 -18.98
N VAL A 187 3.73 -17.95 -18.83
CA VAL A 187 4.87 -18.27 -19.70
C VAL A 187 5.29 -19.73 -19.55
N SER A 188 5.37 -20.26 -18.33
CA SER A 188 5.72 -21.69 -18.09
C SER A 188 4.69 -22.65 -18.68
N LEU A 189 3.41 -22.24 -18.78
CA LEU A 189 2.37 -22.98 -19.48
C LEU A 189 2.38 -22.83 -21.00
N GLY A 190 3.33 -22.09 -21.56
CA GLY A 190 3.46 -21.88 -23.01
C GLY A 190 2.43 -20.90 -23.59
N ILE A 191 1.80 -20.08 -22.75
CA ILE A 191 0.85 -19.04 -23.21
C ILE A 191 1.65 -17.92 -23.88
N VAL A 192 1.38 -17.72 -25.18
CA VAL A 192 2.02 -16.67 -25.98
C VAL A 192 1.40 -15.32 -25.63
N GLN A 193 2.24 -14.32 -25.37
CA GLN A 193 1.86 -12.95 -25.00
C GLN A 193 1.01 -12.86 -23.71
N PRO A 194 1.53 -13.34 -22.57
CA PRO A 194 0.85 -13.16 -21.30
C PRO A 194 0.84 -11.68 -20.91
N THR A 195 -0.35 -11.13 -20.65
CA THR A 195 -0.50 -9.74 -20.22
C THR A 195 -0.24 -9.58 -18.71
N LEU A 196 0.24 -8.41 -18.31
CA LEU A 196 0.33 -8.01 -16.89
C LEU A 196 -1.02 -7.55 -16.33
N LEU A 197 -1.89 -7.07 -17.22
CA LEU A 197 -3.24 -6.59 -16.95
C LEU A 197 -4.21 -7.31 -17.87
#